data_f0490ffc3c5af4e2167c0cf29f5052be
#
_entry.id   f0490ffc3c5af4e2167c0cf29f5052be
#
_cell.length_a   1.000
_cell.length_b   1.000
_cell.length_c   1.000
_cell.angle_alpha   90.00
_cell.angle_beta   90.00
_cell.angle_gamma   90.00
#
_symmetry.space_group_name_H-M   'P 1'
#
loop_
_entity.id
_entity.type
_entity.pdbx_description
1 polymer ?
#
loop_
_entity_poly.entity_id
_entity_poly.type
_entity_poly.pdbx_seq_one_letter_code
_entity_poly.pdbx_strand_id
1 'polypeptide(L)'
;VADATGQAELVWFQGIKWIEKRVEVGREYLVFGRPSFYRGTLSMAHPELETMEQALSRKAESGMQGIYPSTEKLSNQLGTKGMYQIVCNLWRLVRDRISDPLPESLRTQYGLIPLREAFYNIHFPQSQELLRQAQYRLKFDELLGVQLNVQSRRTARLAKSDGFLFPKVGEAFNTFYNRKL
;
A
#
# COMPACT_ATOMS: atom_id res chain seq x y z
N VAL A 1 -16.84 -19.35 -15.30
CA VAL A 1 -16.75 -18.14 -16.13
C VAL A 1 -15.67 -18.30 -17.17
N ALA A 2 -15.82 -17.61 -18.27
CA ALA A 2 -14.83 -17.64 -19.37
C ALA A 2 -14.71 -16.25 -19.98
N ASP A 3 -13.52 -15.94 -20.47
CA ASP A 3 -13.25 -14.76 -21.30
C ASP A 3 -12.38 -15.11 -22.50
N ALA A 4 -11.90 -14.12 -23.24
CA ALA A 4 -11.03 -14.33 -24.40
C ALA A 4 -9.67 -14.95 -24.07
N THR A 5 -9.26 -14.95 -22.80
CA THR A 5 -7.95 -15.45 -22.32
C THR A 5 -8.02 -16.84 -21.71
N GLY A 6 -9.20 -17.30 -21.26
CA GLY A 6 -9.35 -18.60 -20.64
C GLY A 6 -10.62 -18.80 -19.83
N GLN A 7 -10.57 -19.83 -18.98
CA GLN A 7 -11.68 -20.21 -18.09
C GLN A 7 -11.23 -20.22 -16.64
N ALA A 8 -12.13 -19.86 -15.73
CA ALA A 8 -11.92 -19.93 -14.29
C ALA A 8 -13.16 -20.43 -13.57
N GLU A 9 -12.96 -21.15 -12.47
CA GLU A 9 -14.02 -21.53 -11.54
C GLU A 9 -14.16 -20.49 -10.43
N LEU A 10 -15.40 -20.07 -10.17
CA LEU A 10 -15.71 -19.21 -9.04
C LEU A 10 -16.46 -20.03 -8.00
N VAL A 11 -15.93 -20.08 -6.78
CA VAL A 11 -16.44 -20.99 -5.73
C VAL A 11 -16.89 -20.19 -4.52
N TRP A 12 -18.12 -20.45 -4.06
CA TRP A 12 -18.67 -19.91 -2.81
C TRP A 12 -19.05 -21.03 -1.87
N PHE A 13 -18.50 -21.02 -0.67
CA PHE A 13 -18.83 -21.99 0.38
C PHE A 13 -19.97 -21.51 1.27
N GLN A 14 -20.27 -20.21 1.21
CA GLN A 14 -21.32 -19.55 1.99
C GLN A 14 -22.10 -18.56 1.12
N GLY A 15 -23.35 -18.26 1.50
CA GLY A 15 -24.16 -17.28 0.79
C GLY A 15 -24.74 -17.75 -0.56
N ILE A 16 -24.86 -19.05 -0.81
CA ILE A 16 -25.27 -19.66 -2.08
C ILE A 16 -26.58 -19.04 -2.59
N LYS A 17 -27.61 -18.96 -1.75
CA LYS A 17 -28.91 -18.38 -2.13
C LYS A 17 -28.83 -16.93 -2.60
N TRP A 18 -27.83 -16.18 -2.11
CA TRP A 18 -27.62 -14.79 -2.50
C TRP A 18 -26.91 -14.71 -3.86
N ILE A 19 -25.95 -15.60 -4.12
CA ILE A 19 -25.24 -15.68 -5.40
C ILE A 19 -26.18 -16.15 -6.52
N GLU A 20 -26.98 -17.19 -6.29
CA GLU A 20 -27.96 -17.70 -7.28
C GLU A 20 -28.91 -16.61 -7.79
N LYS A 21 -29.31 -15.68 -6.92
CA LYS A 21 -30.16 -14.57 -7.30
C LYS A 21 -29.45 -13.44 -8.05
N ARG A 22 -28.13 -13.44 -8.04
CA ARG A 22 -27.31 -12.32 -8.54
C ARG A 22 -26.59 -12.65 -9.84
N VAL A 23 -26.37 -13.93 -10.10
CA VAL A 23 -25.66 -14.40 -11.29
C VAL A 23 -26.63 -14.90 -12.33
N GLU A 24 -26.60 -14.28 -13.49
CA GLU A 24 -27.39 -14.67 -14.66
C GLU A 24 -26.44 -15.29 -15.71
N VAL A 25 -26.82 -16.43 -16.27
CA VAL A 25 -26.06 -17.09 -17.31
C VAL A 25 -26.05 -16.24 -18.59
N GLY A 26 -24.90 -16.04 -19.19
CA GLY A 26 -24.74 -15.23 -20.41
C GLY A 26 -24.58 -13.74 -20.17
N ARG A 27 -24.55 -13.28 -18.91
CA ARG A 27 -24.26 -11.89 -18.57
C ARG A 27 -22.78 -11.68 -18.26
N GLU A 28 -22.25 -10.54 -18.65
CA GLU A 28 -20.87 -10.16 -18.36
C GLU A 28 -20.70 -9.58 -16.96
N TYR A 29 -19.68 -10.06 -16.25
CA TYR A 29 -19.34 -9.62 -14.90
C TYR A 29 -17.86 -9.29 -14.79
N LEU A 30 -17.55 -8.25 -14.04
CA LEU A 30 -16.22 -8.03 -13.50
C LEU A 30 -16.05 -8.87 -12.24
N VAL A 31 -14.99 -9.65 -12.21
CA VAL A 31 -14.68 -10.58 -11.11
C VAL A 31 -13.45 -10.07 -10.37
N PHE A 32 -13.59 -9.82 -9.09
CA PHE A 32 -12.49 -9.44 -8.21
C PHE A 32 -12.23 -10.52 -7.19
N GLY A 33 -11.03 -11.05 -7.16
CA GLY A 33 -10.67 -12.11 -6.22
C GLY A 33 -9.20 -12.48 -6.32
N ARG A 34 -8.78 -13.33 -5.41
CA ARG A 34 -7.43 -13.90 -5.43
C ARG A 34 -7.43 -15.20 -6.23
N PRO A 35 -6.79 -15.24 -7.41
CA PRO A 35 -6.72 -16.45 -8.18
C PRO A 35 -5.81 -17.49 -7.50
N SER A 36 -6.20 -18.75 -7.56
CA SER A 36 -5.42 -19.89 -7.13
C SER A 36 -5.54 -21.02 -8.16
N PHE A 37 -4.49 -21.82 -8.31
CA PHE A 37 -4.55 -23.02 -9.14
C PHE A 37 -4.90 -24.23 -8.26
N TYR A 38 -6.00 -24.89 -8.57
CA TYR A 38 -6.42 -26.10 -7.90
C TYR A 38 -6.71 -27.18 -8.94
N ARG A 39 -5.99 -28.31 -8.85
CA ARG A 39 -6.11 -29.45 -9.80
C ARG A 39 -5.99 -29.06 -11.28
N GLY A 40 -5.14 -28.09 -11.60
CA GLY A 40 -4.93 -27.63 -12.97
C GLY A 40 -5.96 -26.61 -13.49
N THR A 41 -6.95 -26.25 -12.69
CA THR A 41 -7.97 -25.25 -13.03
C THR A 41 -7.72 -23.95 -12.25
N LEU A 42 -7.84 -22.83 -12.92
CA LEU A 42 -7.83 -21.52 -12.27
C LEU A 42 -9.11 -21.36 -11.45
N SER A 43 -8.98 -21.13 -10.15
CA SER A 43 -10.11 -21.02 -9.22
C SER A 43 -10.00 -19.79 -8.35
N MET A 44 -11.13 -19.18 -8.02
CA MET A 44 -11.23 -18.06 -7.07
C MET A 44 -12.28 -18.38 -6.01
N ALA A 45 -11.86 -18.36 -4.74
CA ALA A 45 -12.75 -18.56 -3.61
C ALA A 45 -13.36 -17.23 -3.15
N HIS A 46 -14.71 -17.22 -3.02
CA HIS A 46 -15.48 -16.03 -2.60
C HIS A 46 -15.15 -14.74 -3.38
N PRO A 47 -15.09 -14.76 -4.72
CA PRO A 47 -14.84 -13.54 -5.48
C PRO A 47 -16.02 -12.57 -5.36
N GLU A 48 -15.70 -11.29 -5.44
CA GLU A 48 -16.70 -10.24 -5.60
C GLU A 48 -17.09 -10.12 -7.08
N LEU A 49 -18.39 -10.03 -7.35
CA LEU A 49 -18.95 -9.88 -8.70
C LEU A 49 -19.60 -8.51 -8.86
N GLU A 50 -19.32 -7.86 -9.97
CA GLU A 50 -19.97 -6.64 -10.38
C GLU A 50 -20.47 -6.75 -11.83
N THR A 51 -21.64 -6.19 -12.08
CA THR A 51 -22.11 -6.06 -13.47
C THR A 51 -21.29 -4.98 -14.20
N MET A 52 -21.15 -5.11 -15.52
CA MET A 52 -20.45 -4.11 -16.35
C MET A 52 -21.04 -2.71 -16.18
N GLU A 53 -22.34 -2.57 -16.00
CA GLU A 53 -22.99 -1.28 -15.72
C GLU A 53 -22.52 -0.64 -14.41
N GLN A 54 -22.37 -1.45 -13.35
CA GLN A 54 -21.84 -1.00 -12.06
C GLN A 54 -20.36 -0.61 -12.15
N ALA A 55 -19.60 -1.34 -12.93
CA ALA A 55 -18.19 -1.06 -13.14
C ALA A 55 -17.96 0.22 -13.95
N LEU A 56 -18.71 0.41 -15.04
CA LEU A 56 -18.67 1.62 -15.85
C LEU A 56 -19.11 2.86 -15.09
N SER A 57 -20.09 2.74 -14.20
CA SER A 57 -20.56 3.86 -13.35
C SER A 57 -19.49 4.33 -12.36
N ARG A 58 -18.47 3.52 -12.06
CA ARG A 58 -17.37 3.86 -11.14
C ARG A 58 -16.19 4.55 -11.78
N LYS A 59 -16.14 4.70 -13.12
CA LYS A 59 -14.97 5.26 -13.83
C LYS A 59 -13.62 4.67 -13.38
N ALA A 60 -13.55 3.37 -13.17
CA ALA A 60 -12.28 2.69 -12.92
C ALA A 60 -11.50 2.58 -14.25
N GLU A 61 -10.82 3.64 -14.63
CA GLU A 61 -10.09 3.76 -15.90
C GLU A 61 -8.93 2.76 -16.04
N SER A 62 -8.45 2.19 -14.93
CA SER A 62 -7.24 1.35 -14.93
C SER A 62 -7.45 -0.13 -14.63
N GLY A 63 -8.64 -0.56 -14.28
CA GLY A 63 -8.92 -1.94 -13.88
C GLY A 63 -8.25 -2.41 -12.56
N MET A 64 -7.44 -1.55 -11.93
CA MET A 64 -6.80 -1.83 -10.65
C MET A 64 -7.58 -1.22 -9.49
N GLN A 65 -7.79 -2.00 -8.44
CA GLN A 65 -8.47 -1.56 -7.23
C GLN A 65 -7.64 -1.91 -5.98
N GLY A 66 -7.56 -0.97 -5.04
CA GLY A 66 -6.93 -1.20 -3.76
C GLY A 66 -7.71 -2.24 -2.93
N ILE A 67 -7.01 -3.26 -2.43
CA ILE A 67 -7.55 -4.24 -1.49
C ILE A 67 -7.09 -3.84 -0.10
N TYR A 68 -8.05 -3.62 0.80
CA TYR A 68 -7.77 -3.22 2.17
C TYR A 68 -7.81 -4.42 3.12
N PRO A 69 -6.86 -4.52 4.07
CA PRO A 69 -6.92 -5.53 5.11
C PRO A 69 -8.24 -5.40 5.89
N SER A 70 -8.90 -6.51 6.11
CA SER A 70 -10.16 -6.55 6.85
C SER A 70 -10.14 -7.67 7.87
N THR A 71 -10.90 -7.54 8.96
CA THR A 71 -11.18 -8.61 9.90
C THR A 71 -12.49 -9.31 9.50
N GLU A 72 -12.69 -10.55 9.93
CA GLU A 72 -13.91 -11.32 9.63
C GLU A 72 -15.19 -10.56 10.03
N LYS A 73 -15.18 -9.91 11.20
CA LYS A 73 -16.31 -9.08 11.65
C LYS A 73 -16.54 -7.86 10.78
N LEU A 74 -15.47 -7.23 10.31
CA LEU A 74 -15.56 -6.03 9.49
C LEU A 74 -15.95 -6.37 8.05
N SER A 75 -15.48 -7.48 7.49
CA SER A 75 -15.80 -7.91 6.12
C SER A 75 -17.29 -8.19 5.92
N ASN A 76 -17.98 -8.64 6.97
CA ASN A 76 -19.42 -8.89 6.94
C ASN A 76 -20.25 -7.58 6.91
N GLN A 77 -19.70 -6.47 7.40
CA GLN A 77 -20.38 -5.17 7.44
C GLN A 77 -19.83 -4.19 6.41
N LEU A 78 -18.55 -4.25 6.15
CA LEU A 78 -17.81 -3.32 5.30
C LEU A 78 -16.81 -4.09 4.44
N GLY A 79 -17.26 -4.61 3.29
CA GLY A 79 -16.40 -5.26 2.30
C GLY A 79 -15.49 -4.25 1.59
N THR A 80 -14.64 -4.74 0.68
CA THR A 80 -13.72 -3.94 -0.14
C THR A 80 -14.41 -2.74 -0.81
N LYS A 81 -15.65 -2.94 -1.27
CA LYS A 81 -16.46 -1.89 -1.88
C LYS A 81 -16.81 -0.76 -0.91
N GLY A 82 -17.19 -1.11 0.32
CA GLY A 82 -17.51 -0.12 1.35
C GLY A 82 -16.29 0.69 1.74
N MET A 83 -15.14 0.05 1.89
CA MET A 83 -13.86 0.73 2.14
C MET A 83 -13.48 1.66 1.00
N TYR A 84 -13.60 1.19 -0.25
CA TYR A 84 -13.35 2.04 -1.42
C TYR A 84 -14.21 3.30 -1.40
N GLN A 85 -15.51 3.18 -1.09
CA GLN A 85 -16.43 4.32 -1.01
C GLN A 85 -16.03 5.31 0.10
N ILE A 86 -15.61 4.81 1.26
CA ILE A 86 -15.09 5.64 2.35
C ILE A 86 -13.85 6.41 1.90
N VAL A 87 -12.89 5.73 1.26
CA VAL A 87 -11.67 6.37 0.75
C VAL A 87 -11.97 7.40 -0.33
N CYS A 88 -12.94 7.13 -1.24
CA CYS A 88 -13.40 8.11 -2.22
C CYS A 88 -13.97 9.38 -1.54
N ASN A 89 -14.80 9.20 -0.52
CA ASN A 89 -15.38 10.33 0.21
C ASN A 89 -14.32 11.11 0.98
N LEU A 90 -13.41 10.40 1.66
CA LEU A 90 -12.28 11.03 2.34
C LEU A 90 -11.42 11.83 1.37
N TRP A 91 -11.08 11.25 0.21
CA TRP A 91 -10.27 11.93 -0.79
C TRP A 91 -10.89 13.26 -1.24
N ARG A 92 -12.21 13.31 -1.47
CA ARG A 92 -12.91 14.55 -1.84
C ARG A 92 -12.77 15.64 -0.78
N LEU A 93 -12.70 15.25 0.50
CA LEU A 93 -12.60 16.19 1.62
C LEU A 93 -11.17 16.70 1.86
N VAL A 94 -10.16 15.85 1.61
CA VAL A 94 -8.78 16.14 2.03
C VAL A 94 -7.83 16.53 0.88
N ARG A 95 -8.14 16.19 -0.37
CA ARG A 95 -7.23 16.35 -1.52
C ARG A 95 -6.63 17.76 -1.66
N ASP A 96 -7.43 18.78 -1.37
CA ASP A 96 -7.01 20.19 -1.52
C ASP A 96 -6.32 20.74 -0.26
N ARG A 97 -6.26 19.93 0.82
CA ARG A 97 -5.57 20.24 2.08
C ARG A 97 -4.22 19.55 2.21
N ILE A 98 -3.89 18.66 1.29
CA ILE A 98 -2.61 17.94 1.30
C ILE A 98 -1.54 18.89 0.74
N SER A 99 -0.66 19.36 1.62
CA SER A 99 0.57 20.07 1.27
C SER A 99 1.74 19.12 1.24
N ASP A 100 2.69 19.34 0.33
CA ASP A 100 3.90 18.52 0.27
C ASP A 100 4.94 19.07 1.25
N PRO A 101 5.41 18.29 2.24
CA PRO A 101 6.41 18.76 3.20
C PRO A 101 7.82 18.77 2.60
N LEU A 102 8.05 18.09 1.46
CA LEU A 102 9.35 18.06 0.81
C LEU A 102 9.52 19.22 -0.17
N PRO A 103 10.64 19.94 -0.13
CA PRO A 103 10.94 20.96 -1.12
C PRO A 103 11.07 20.35 -2.53
N GLU A 104 10.75 21.15 -3.54
CA GLU A 104 10.77 20.70 -4.93
C GLU A 104 12.15 20.22 -5.37
N SER A 105 13.21 20.89 -4.92
CA SER A 105 14.60 20.47 -5.18
C SER A 105 14.88 19.03 -4.74
N LEU A 106 14.41 18.66 -3.56
CA LEU A 106 14.58 17.31 -3.04
C LEU A 106 13.75 16.30 -3.84
N ARG A 107 12.51 16.66 -4.16
CA ARG A 107 11.65 15.79 -4.99
C ARG A 107 12.26 15.52 -6.37
N THR A 108 12.78 16.55 -7.01
CA THR A 108 13.45 16.42 -8.31
C THR A 108 14.70 15.57 -8.21
N GLN A 109 15.54 15.80 -7.18
CA GLN A 109 16.78 15.04 -6.98
C GLN A 109 16.54 13.53 -6.84
N TYR A 110 15.47 13.13 -6.17
CA TYR A 110 15.14 11.71 -5.91
C TYR A 110 14.04 11.15 -6.81
N GLY A 111 13.58 11.89 -7.82
CA GLY A 111 12.53 11.44 -8.74
C GLY A 111 11.19 11.15 -8.05
N LEU A 112 10.83 11.96 -7.04
CA LEU A 112 9.64 11.76 -6.23
C LEU A 112 8.46 12.54 -6.82
N ILE A 113 7.33 11.87 -6.99
CA ILE A 113 6.07 12.53 -7.34
C ILE A 113 5.54 13.35 -6.15
N PRO A 114 4.69 14.36 -6.38
CA PRO A 114 4.03 15.10 -5.32
C PRO A 114 3.25 14.20 -4.36
N LEU A 115 3.24 14.54 -3.06
CA LEU A 115 2.58 13.73 -2.02
C LEU A 115 1.09 13.49 -2.32
N ARG A 116 0.40 14.51 -2.82
CA ARG A 116 -1.01 14.40 -3.21
C ARG A 116 -1.22 13.37 -4.32
N GLU A 117 -0.34 13.33 -5.31
CA GLU A 117 -0.39 12.35 -6.39
C GLU A 117 -0.06 10.94 -5.88
N ALA A 118 0.88 10.82 -4.94
CA ALA A 118 1.21 9.56 -4.32
C ALA A 118 0.01 8.99 -3.54
N PHE A 119 -0.67 9.79 -2.73
CA PHE A 119 -1.89 9.36 -2.04
C PHE A 119 -3.02 9.02 -3.00
N TYR A 120 -3.15 9.73 -4.10
CA TYR A 120 -4.16 9.39 -5.09
C TYR A 120 -3.86 8.03 -5.73
N ASN A 121 -2.66 7.86 -6.28
CA ASN A 121 -2.31 6.66 -7.03
C ASN A 121 -2.11 5.41 -6.18
N ILE A 122 -1.90 5.51 -4.86
CA ILE A 122 -1.88 4.33 -4.00
C ILE A 122 -3.28 3.74 -3.78
N HIS A 123 -4.33 4.58 -3.84
CA HIS A 123 -5.71 4.17 -3.64
C HIS A 123 -6.48 4.00 -4.96
N PHE A 124 -6.17 4.82 -5.95
CA PHE A 124 -6.82 4.90 -7.26
C PHE A 124 -5.78 4.85 -8.38
N PRO A 125 -5.02 3.76 -8.51
CA PRO A 125 -3.93 3.70 -9.46
C PRO A 125 -4.44 3.79 -10.90
N GLN A 126 -3.93 4.74 -11.66
CA GLN A 126 -4.28 4.92 -13.07
C GLN A 126 -3.41 4.05 -13.99
N SER A 127 -2.22 3.68 -13.53
CA SER A 127 -1.32 2.76 -14.21
C SER A 127 -0.40 2.06 -13.21
N GLN A 128 0.20 0.93 -13.62
CA GLN A 128 1.19 0.21 -12.82
C GLN A 128 2.42 1.06 -12.51
N GLU A 129 2.79 1.94 -13.43
CA GLU A 129 3.92 2.85 -13.24
C GLU A 129 3.62 3.90 -12.17
N LEU A 130 2.47 4.57 -12.24
CA LEU A 130 2.05 5.55 -11.25
C LEU A 130 1.87 4.90 -9.87
N LEU A 131 1.41 3.66 -9.81
CA LEU A 131 1.35 2.89 -8.54
C LEU A 131 2.74 2.69 -7.95
N ARG A 132 3.74 2.30 -8.76
CA ARG A 132 5.14 2.14 -8.32
C ARG A 132 5.73 3.44 -7.81
N GLN A 133 5.52 4.53 -8.52
CA GLN A 133 5.99 5.86 -8.12
C GLN A 133 5.33 6.31 -6.80
N ALA A 134 4.04 6.06 -6.63
CA ALA A 134 3.33 6.33 -5.38
C ALA A 134 3.90 5.52 -4.21
N GLN A 135 4.11 4.21 -4.40
CA GLN A 135 4.74 3.35 -3.40
C GLN A 135 6.17 3.80 -3.05
N TYR A 136 6.96 4.17 -4.06
CA TYR A 136 8.31 4.68 -3.86
C TYR A 136 8.31 5.96 -3.02
N ARG A 137 7.44 6.92 -3.36
CA ARG A 137 7.29 8.17 -2.62
C ARG A 137 6.91 7.93 -1.15
N LEU A 138 5.90 7.12 -0.88
CA LEU A 138 5.44 6.89 0.49
C LEU A 138 6.47 6.14 1.33
N LYS A 139 7.18 5.16 0.75
CA LYS A 139 8.31 4.49 1.41
C LYS A 139 9.46 5.45 1.73
N PHE A 140 9.77 6.36 0.79
CA PHE A 140 10.78 7.39 1.01
C PHE A 140 10.41 8.29 2.20
N ASP A 141 9.17 8.78 2.26
CA ASP A 141 8.71 9.64 3.35
C ASP A 141 8.78 8.94 4.71
N GLU A 142 8.36 7.67 4.77
CA GLU A 142 8.43 6.85 5.99
C GLU A 142 9.88 6.68 6.46
N LEU A 143 10.77 6.26 5.57
CA LEU A 143 12.19 6.06 5.89
C LEU A 143 12.89 7.37 6.25
N LEU A 144 12.59 8.45 5.55
CA LEU A 144 13.11 9.78 5.88
C LEU A 144 12.68 10.21 7.29
N GLY A 145 11.42 10.01 7.64
CA GLY A 145 10.90 10.31 8.98
C GLY A 145 11.63 9.53 10.07
N VAL A 146 11.89 8.25 9.85
CA VAL A 146 12.69 7.41 10.77
C VAL A 146 14.11 7.94 10.89
N GLN A 147 14.77 8.25 9.77
CA GLN A 147 16.15 8.76 9.76
C GLN A 147 16.28 10.11 10.45
N LEU A 148 15.37 11.03 10.20
CA LEU A 148 15.34 12.34 10.87
C LEU A 148 15.17 12.18 12.38
N ASN A 149 14.31 11.28 12.82
CA ASN A 149 14.11 10.99 14.25
C ASN A 149 15.40 10.42 14.90
N VAL A 150 16.06 9.46 14.24
CA VAL A 150 17.33 8.90 14.70
C VAL A 150 18.41 9.98 14.80
N GLN A 151 18.57 10.83 13.78
CA GLN A 151 19.54 11.91 13.76
C GLN A 151 19.25 12.96 14.83
N SER A 152 17.99 13.35 15.01
CA SER A 152 17.59 14.27 16.06
C SER A 152 17.96 13.77 17.46
N ARG A 153 17.68 12.48 17.74
CA ARG A 153 18.06 11.85 19.01
C ARG A 153 19.58 11.75 19.19
N ARG A 154 20.31 11.47 18.10
CA ARG A 154 21.77 11.43 18.12
C ARG A 154 22.34 12.81 18.46
N THR A 155 21.90 13.87 17.78
CA THR A 155 22.32 15.23 18.02
C THR A 155 22.01 15.68 19.45
N ALA A 156 20.78 15.38 19.94
CA ALA A 156 20.41 15.72 21.32
C ALA A 156 21.26 14.96 22.37
N ARG A 157 21.67 13.72 22.07
CA ARG A 157 22.58 12.97 22.95
C ARG A 157 23.97 13.57 22.96
N LEU A 158 24.52 13.89 21.78
CA LEU A 158 25.84 14.51 21.65
C LEU A 158 25.90 15.86 22.35
N ALA A 159 24.83 16.67 22.26
CA ALA A 159 24.74 17.96 22.95
C ALA A 159 24.66 17.84 24.48
N LYS A 160 24.24 16.69 25.02
CA LYS A 160 24.15 16.43 26.48
C LYS A 160 25.31 15.64 27.06
N SER A 161 26.14 15.07 26.21
CA SER A 161 27.26 14.21 26.62
C SER A 161 28.56 15.00 26.62
N ASP A 162 28.89 15.58 27.74
CA ASP A 162 30.30 15.93 28.03
C ASP A 162 31.04 14.61 28.25
N GLY A 163 31.62 14.07 27.19
CA GLY A 163 32.42 12.84 27.27
C GLY A 163 33.55 13.01 28.28
N PHE A 164 33.87 11.95 29.03
CA PHE A 164 35.02 11.97 29.91
C PHE A 164 36.29 12.10 29.07
N LEU A 165 37.00 13.22 29.22
CA LEU A 165 38.29 13.44 28.58
C LEU A 165 39.37 12.75 29.40
N PHE A 166 39.97 11.73 28.84
CA PHE A 166 41.19 11.12 29.39
C PHE A 166 42.42 11.97 29.02
N PRO A 167 42.95 12.81 29.90
CA PRO A 167 44.03 13.75 29.55
C PRO A 167 45.36 13.07 29.28
N LYS A 168 45.50 11.80 29.70
CA LYS A 168 46.67 10.96 29.39
C LYS A 168 46.25 9.55 29.08
N VAL A 169 46.77 9.02 28.00
CA VAL A 169 46.70 7.60 27.67
C VAL A 169 47.77 6.88 28.51
N GLY A 170 47.34 6.08 29.49
CA GLY A 170 48.25 5.42 30.40
C GLY A 170 48.89 4.13 29.80
N GLU A 171 49.87 3.60 30.52
CA GLU A 171 50.56 2.37 30.11
C GLU A 171 49.62 1.16 29.95
N ALA A 172 48.58 1.07 30.72
CA ALA A 172 47.57 0.02 30.59
C ALA A 172 46.93 0.00 29.20
N PHE A 173 46.60 1.17 28.64
CA PHE A 173 46.04 1.27 27.30
C PHE A 173 47.10 0.86 26.24
N ASN A 174 48.31 1.36 26.34
CA ASN A 174 49.38 1.02 25.39
C ASN A 174 49.69 -0.49 25.43
N THR A 175 49.69 -1.09 26.61
CA THR A 175 49.90 -2.52 26.79
C THR A 175 48.75 -3.34 26.15
N PHE A 176 47.51 -2.90 26.33
CA PHE A 176 46.36 -3.54 25.71
C PHE A 176 46.42 -3.43 24.19
N TYR A 177 46.66 -2.22 23.68
CA TYR A 177 46.77 -1.93 22.24
C TYR A 177 47.82 -2.79 21.56
N ASN A 178 49.01 -2.86 22.14
CA ASN A 178 50.15 -3.62 21.59
C ASN A 178 50.00 -5.16 21.69
N ARG A 179 49.09 -5.66 22.56
CA ARG A 179 48.84 -7.10 22.74
C ARG A 179 47.65 -7.64 21.95
N LYS A 180 46.72 -6.78 21.55
CA LYS A 180 45.43 -7.20 20.98
C LYS A 180 45.17 -6.72 19.58
N LEU A 181 45.94 -5.80 19.06
CA LEU A 181 45.96 -5.35 17.66
C LEU A 181 47.30 -5.68 17.02
#